data_bd634bdc64f79a397de12a9ec96b5696
#
_entry.id   bd634bdc64f79a397de12a9ec96b5696
#
_cell.length_a   1.000
_cell.length_b   1.000
_cell.length_c   1.000
_cell.angle_alpha   90.00
_cell.angle_beta   90.00
_cell.angle_gamma   90.00
#
_symmetry.space_group_name_H-M   'P 1'
#
loop_
_entity.id
_entity.type
_entity.pdbx_description
1 polymer ?
#
loop_
_entity_poly.entity_id
_entity_poly.type
_entity_poly.pdbx_seq_one_letter_code
_entity_poly.pdbx_strand_id
1 'polypeptide(L)'
;MKRFLEIAKIVATQGVRGEVRCQYYCDAPEVLCEFSELYFDKGKTPVRVVRAFPHKNLVVMKLDGVNSIEDAQKYIGKILYLDREDAELPEETYFIQDIIGLTVKDADTGEIYGKVAEIYQNGAADVYSIKQEDGRELMFPYIDEVVKKIDVEGGEILITPLDGLFEVE
;
A
#
# COMPACT_ATOMS: atom_id res chain seq x y z
N MET A 1 -6.07 14.00 -5.20
CA MET A 1 -5.44 12.65 -5.27
C MET A 1 -5.00 12.36 -6.70
N LYS A 2 -3.92 11.63 -6.86
CA LYS A 2 -3.41 11.28 -8.19
C LYS A 2 -4.32 10.25 -8.87
N ARG A 3 -4.48 10.35 -10.18
CA ARG A 3 -5.25 9.38 -10.95
C ARG A 3 -4.58 8.00 -10.97
N PHE A 4 -3.27 7.97 -11.26
CA PHE A 4 -2.50 6.72 -11.27
C PHE A 4 -1.75 6.56 -9.96
N LEU A 5 -1.97 5.43 -9.30
CA LEU A 5 -1.38 5.12 -8.01
C LEU A 5 -0.33 4.03 -8.15
N GLU A 6 0.82 4.20 -7.48
CA GLU A 6 1.78 3.11 -7.34
C GLU A 6 1.15 2.00 -6.50
N ILE A 7 0.90 0.84 -7.10
CA ILE A 7 0.24 -0.26 -6.41
C ILE A 7 1.17 -1.44 -6.13
N ALA A 8 2.24 -1.58 -6.90
CA ALA A 8 3.18 -2.68 -6.73
C ALA A 8 4.53 -2.36 -7.37
N LYS A 9 5.54 -3.13 -6.95
CA LYS A 9 6.88 -3.10 -7.57
C LYS A 9 7.31 -4.52 -7.86
N ILE A 10 7.78 -4.76 -9.08
CA ILE A 10 8.34 -6.06 -9.47
C ILE A 10 9.74 -6.16 -8.87
N VAL A 11 9.95 -7.17 -8.01
CA VAL A 11 11.21 -7.32 -7.28
C VAL A 11 12.02 -8.56 -7.66
N ALA A 12 11.39 -9.55 -8.28
CA ALA A 12 12.06 -10.80 -8.66
C ALA A 12 11.26 -11.54 -9.73
N THR A 13 11.88 -12.55 -10.32
CA THR A 13 11.20 -13.51 -11.20
C THR A 13 10.70 -14.70 -10.38
N GLN A 14 9.71 -15.43 -10.90
CA GLN A 14 9.16 -16.63 -10.29
C GLN A 14 9.05 -17.73 -11.33
N GLY A 15 9.82 -18.81 -11.15
CA GLY A 15 9.80 -19.95 -12.07
C GLY A 15 10.31 -19.62 -13.46
N VAL A 16 9.96 -20.46 -14.44
CA VAL A 16 10.51 -20.39 -15.80
C VAL A 16 9.52 -19.85 -16.86
N ARG A 17 8.28 -19.61 -16.48
CA ARG A 17 7.21 -19.23 -17.41
C ARG A 17 6.98 -17.72 -17.51
N GLY A 18 7.86 -16.92 -16.91
CA GLY A 18 7.75 -15.48 -16.97
C GLY A 18 6.92 -14.84 -15.85
N GLU A 19 6.57 -15.59 -14.83
CA GLU A 19 5.91 -15.00 -13.67
C GLU A 19 6.87 -14.11 -12.88
N VAL A 20 6.31 -13.08 -12.24
CA VAL A 20 7.09 -12.11 -11.45
C VAL A 20 6.58 -12.05 -10.04
N ARG A 21 7.48 -11.74 -9.11
CA ARG A 21 7.14 -11.47 -7.70
C ARG A 21 7.06 -9.98 -7.50
N CYS A 22 5.96 -9.53 -6.89
CA CYS A 22 5.70 -8.12 -6.69
C CYS A 22 5.53 -7.81 -5.21
N GLN A 23 6.17 -6.72 -4.78
CA GLN A 23 5.86 -6.10 -3.49
C GLN A 23 4.59 -5.28 -3.70
N TYR A 24 3.59 -5.44 -2.82
CA TYR A 24 2.33 -4.71 -2.93
C TYR A 24 2.34 -3.46 -2.04
N TYR A 25 1.66 -2.40 -2.50
CA TYR A 25 1.57 -1.11 -1.81
C TYR A 25 0.13 -0.76 -1.39
N CYS A 26 -0.73 -1.76 -1.32
CA CYS A 26 -2.11 -1.62 -0.85
C CYS A 26 -2.29 -2.35 0.49
N ASP A 27 -3.47 -2.26 1.07
CA ASP A 27 -3.77 -2.81 2.40
C ASP A 27 -3.51 -4.31 2.53
N ALA A 28 -3.79 -5.06 1.46
CA ALA A 28 -3.67 -6.50 1.49
C ALA A 28 -3.26 -7.02 0.12
N PRO A 29 -2.53 -8.16 0.05
CA PRO A 29 -2.14 -8.72 -1.23
C PRO A 29 -3.33 -9.11 -2.11
N GLU A 30 -4.45 -9.52 -1.51
CA GLU A 30 -5.66 -9.88 -2.23
C GLU A 30 -6.23 -8.73 -3.04
N VAL A 31 -6.06 -7.50 -2.58
CA VAL A 31 -6.51 -6.29 -3.31
C VAL A 31 -5.79 -6.18 -4.64
N LEU A 32 -4.48 -6.39 -4.64
CA LEU A 32 -3.67 -6.35 -5.87
C LEU A 32 -4.11 -7.42 -6.87
N CYS A 33 -4.55 -8.58 -6.38
CA CYS A 33 -4.96 -9.71 -7.22
C CYS A 33 -6.31 -9.50 -7.93
N GLU A 34 -7.07 -8.48 -7.56
CA GLU A 34 -8.39 -8.21 -8.16
C GLU A 34 -8.32 -7.49 -9.50
N PHE A 35 -7.17 -6.90 -9.83
CA PHE A 35 -7.04 -6.08 -11.03
C PHE A 35 -6.52 -6.89 -12.22
N SER A 36 -7.23 -6.82 -13.34
CA SER A 36 -6.85 -7.47 -14.58
C SER A 36 -6.03 -6.56 -15.50
N GLU A 37 -5.98 -5.28 -15.21
CA GLU A 37 -5.19 -4.31 -15.98
C GLU A 37 -4.48 -3.35 -15.04
N LEU A 38 -3.16 -3.22 -15.23
CA LEU A 38 -2.32 -2.28 -14.51
C LEU A 38 -1.51 -1.50 -15.54
N TYR A 39 -0.64 -0.60 -15.08
CA TYR A 39 0.10 0.28 -15.99
C TYR A 39 1.57 0.38 -15.56
N PHE A 40 2.44 0.48 -16.55
CA PHE A 40 3.83 0.92 -16.36
C PHE A 40 3.94 2.42 -16.70
N ASP A 41 5.11 2.99 -16.45
CA ASP A 41 5.47 4.34 -16.89
C ASP A 41 4.46 5.41 -16.45
N LYS A 42 4.05 5.34 -15.19
CA LYS A 42 3.11 6.29 -14.57
C LYS A 42 1.75 6.37 -15.28
N GLY A 43 1.31 5.25 -15.85
CA GLY A 43 0.02 5.14 -16.51
C GLY A 43 0.07 5.20 -18.03
N LYS A 44 1.26 5.34 -18.63
CA LYS A 44 1.39 5.47 -20.09
C LYS A 44 1.30 4.13 -20.84
N THR A 45 1.72 3.04 -20.20
CA THR A 45 1.83 1.73 -20.85
C THR A 45 0.92 0.72 -20.14
N PRO A 46 -0.23 0.37 -20.72
CA PRO A 46 -1.11 -0.63 -20.12
C PRO A 46 -0.49 -2.02 -20.17
N VAL A 47 -0.73 -2.81 -19.14
CA VAL A 47 -0.30 -4.20 -19.05
C VAL A 47 -1.44 -5.05 -18.49
N ARG A 48 -1.74 -6.15 -19.18
CA ARG A 48 -2.78 -7.07 -18.74
C ARG A 48 -2.20 -8.08 -17.76
N VAL A 49 -2.88 -8.26 -16.63
CA VAL A 49 -2.55 -9.28 -15.63
C VAL A 49 -3.37 -10.53 -15.95
N VAL A 50 -2.71 -11.59 -16.39
CA VAL A 50 -3.38 -12.85 -16.74
C VAL A 50 -3.87 -13.57 -15.49
N ARG A 51 -3.03 -13.58 -14.45
CA ARG A 51 -3.40 -14.11 -13.14
C ARG A 51 -2.48 -13.50 -12.08
N ALA A 52 -2.96 -13.50 -10.84
CA ALA A 52 -2.19 -13.04 -9.69
C ALA A 52 -2.66 -13.80 -8.45
N PHE A 53 -1.74 -14.11 -7.56
CA PHE A 53 -2.07 -14.78 -6.30
C PHE A 53 -1.07 -14.39 -5.22
N PRO A 54 -1.50 -14.33 -3.94
CA PRO A 54 -0.60 -14.06 -2.84
C PRO A 54 0.37 -15.24 -2.61
N HIS A 55 1.61 -14.93 -2.29
CA HIS A 55 2.61 -15.93 -1.96
C HIS A 55 3.57 -15.34 -0.92
N LYS A 56 3.49 -15.85 0.32
CA LYS A 56 4.25 -15.27 1.46
C LYS A 56 3.90 -13.79 1.60
N ASN A 57 4.87 -12.90 1.64
CA ASN A 57 4.66 -11.45 1.76
C ASN A 57 4.67 -10.72 0.42
N LEU A 58 4.50 -11.46 -0.67
CA LEU A 58 4.53 -10.94 -2.03
C LEU A 58 3.30 -11.40 -2.81
N VAL A 59 3.13 -10.85 -3.99
CA VAL A 59 2.12 -11.31 -4.96
C VAL A 59 2.86 -11.82 -6.19
N VAL A 60 2.52 -13.03 -6.64
CA VAL A 60 3.03 -13.58 -7.88
C VAL A 60 2.06 -13.24 -9.00
N MET A 61 2.57 -12.65 -10.07
CA MET A 61 1.79 -12.25 -11.23
C MET A 61 2.29 -12.87 -12.52
N LYS A 62 1.35 -13.23 -13.38
CA LYS A 62 1.62 -13.54 -14.77
C LYS A 62 1.13 -12.36 -15.63
N LEU A 63 2.05 -11.69 -16.30
CA LEU A 63 1.72 -10.57 -17.19
C LEU A 63 1.62 -11.06 -18.63
N ASP A 64 0.68 -10.49 -19.39
CA ASP A 64 0.50 -10.85 -20.79
C ASP A 64 1.73 -10.46 -21.60
N GLY A 65 2.21 -11.39 -22.44
CA GLY A 65 3.39 -11.17 -23.26
C GLY A 65 4.72 -11.47 -22.57
N VAL A 66 4.71 -11.80 -21.27
CA VAL A 66 5.92 -12.15 -20.50
C VAL A 66 5.92 -13.66 -20.28
N ASN A 67 6.66 -14.41 -21.10
CA ASN A 67 6.55 -15.87 -21.18
C ASN A 67 7.83 -16.62 -20.83
N SER A 68 8.91 -15.92 -20.47
CA SER A 68 10.19 -16.52 -20.13
C SER A 68 10.86 -15.79 -18.98
N ILE A 69 11.85 -16.43 -18.34
CA ILE A 69 12.67 -15.77 -17.31
C ILE A 69 13.35 -14.52 -17.87
N GLU A 70 13.88 -14.61 -19.08
CA GLU A 70 14.60 -13.48 -19.72
C GLU A 70 13.67 -12.29 -19.93
N ASP A 71 12.43 -12.53 -20.38
CA ASP A 71 11.44 -11.47 -20.52
C ASP A 71 11.08 -10.87 -19.15
N ALA A 72 10.88 -11.72 -18.14
CA ALA A 72 10.52 -11.28 -16.80
C ALA A 72 11.63 -10.46 -16.14
N GLN A 73 12.90 -10.82 -16.36
CA GLN A 73 14.04 -10.10 -15.78
C GLN A 73 14.09 -8.63 -16.23
N LYS A 74 13.59 -8.33 -17.42
CA LYS A 74 13.58 -6.95 -17.94
C LYS A 74 12.66 -6.03 -17.12
N TYR A 75 11.73 -6.59 -16.37
CA TYR A 75 10.75 -5.83 -15.60
C TYR A 75 11.12 -5.69 -14.12
N ILE A 76 12.18 -6.34 -13.67
CA ILE A 76 12.63 -6.20 -12.27
C ILE A 76 12.96 -4.73 -11.97
N GLY A 77 12.40 -4.21 -10.90
CA GLY A 77 12.54 -2.81 -10.49
C GLY A 77 11.47 -1.89 -11.03
N LYS A 78 10.64 -2.34 -11.96
CA LYS A 78 9.55 -1.53 -12.49
C LYS A 78 8.38 -1.45 -11.51
N ILE A 79 7.74 -0.28 -11.49
CA ILE A 79 6.58 -0.01 -10.65
C ILE A 79 5.32 -0.19 -11.48
N LEU A 80 4.33 -0.86 -10.90
CA LEU A 80 3.02 -1.02 -11.48
C LEU A 80 2.08 0.03 -10.89
N TYR A 81 1.27 0.62 -11.75
CA TYR A 81 0.31 1.66 -11.40
C TYR A 81 -1.11 1.18 -11.62
N LEU A 82 -2.02 1.65 -10.79
CA LEU A 82 -3.45 1.43 -10.92
C LEU A 82 -4.10 2.74 -11.36
N ASP A 83 -5.02 2.65 -12.33
CA ASP A 83 -5.89 3.77 -12.65
C ASP A 83 -7.02 3.81 -11.62
N ARG A 84 -7.06 4.86 -10.83
CA ARG A 84 -8.07 5.03 -9.78
C ARG A 84 -9.50 5.02 -10.33
N GLU A 85 -9.69 5.51 -11.55
CA GLU A 85 -11.02 5.55 -12.19
C GLU A 85 -11.51 4.15 -12.60
N ASP A 86 -10.60 3.22 -12.88
CA ASP A 86 -10.95 1.85 -13.27
C ASP A 86 -11.18 0.94 -12.07
N ALA A 87 -10.92 1.41 -10.88
CA ALA A 87 -10.96 0.60 -9.67
C ALA A 87 -12.27 0.79 -8.90
N GLU A 88 -13.09 -0.25 -8.86
CA GLU A 88 -14.17 -0.37 -7.88
C GLU A 88 -13.56 -0.98 -6.62
N LEU A 89 -13.06 -0.14 -5.72
CA LEU A 89 -12.42 -0.60 -4.49
C LEU A 89 -13.45 -0.78 -3.39
N PRO A 90 -13.28 -1.80 -2.50
CA PRO A 90 -14.06 -1.88 -1.28
C PRO A 90 -13.93 -0.57 -0.48
N GLU A 91 -15.00 -0.21 0.24
CA GLU A 91 -15.10 1.05 0.96
C GLU A 91 -13.94 1.32 1.92
N GLU A 92 -13.34 0.28 2.48
CA GLU A 92 -12.24 0.38 3.45
C GLU A 92 -10.86 0.06 2.85
N THR A 93 -10.71 0.11 1.53
CA THR A 93 -9.43 -0.13 0.88
C THR A 93 -8.66 1.16 0.70
N TYR A 94 -7.43 1.19 1.20
CA TYR A 94 -6.55 2.36 1.12
C TYR A 94 -5.19 1.99 0.52
N PHE A 95 -4.60 2.94 -0.19
CA PHE A 95 -3.25 2.80 -0.73
C PHE A 95 -2.25 3.53 0.15
N ILE A 96 -1.05 2.98 0.28
CA ILE A 96 0.00 3.56 1.13
C ILE A 96 0.26 5.02 0.76
N GLN A 97 0.35 5.36 -0.53
CA GLN A 97 0.60 6.74 -0.93
C GLN A 97 -0.55 7.70 -0.64
N ASP A 98 -1.77 7.20 -0.43
CA ASP A 98 -2.90 8.04 -0.01
C ASP A 98 -2.87 8.32 1.50
N ILE A 99 -2.27 7.42 2.27
CA ILE A 99 -2.22 7.51 3.72
C ILE A 99 -1.02 8.34 4.19
N ILE A 100 0.12 8.21 3.53
CA ILE A 100 1.30 9.00 3.87
C ILE A 100 0.98 10.49 3.71
N GLY A 101 1.28 11.26 4.75
CA GLY A 101 1.01 12.69 4.82
C GLY A 101 -0.32 13.07 5.48
N LEU A 102 -1.19 12.10 5.79
CA LEU A 102 -2.43 12.37 6.52
C LEU A 102 -2.11 12.82 7.95
N THR A 103 -2.92 13.75 8.46
CA THR A 103 -2.82 14.20 9.85
C THR A 103 -3.47 13.18 10.77
N VAL A 104 -2.76 12.76 11.82
CA VAL A 104 -3.26 11.80 12.80
C VAL A 104 -3.79 12.56 14.01
N LYS A 105 -5.06 12.35 14.33
CA LYS A 105 -5.77 13.00 15.43
C LYS A 105 -6.38 11.99 16.39
N ASP A 106 -6.51 12.38 17.65
CA ASP A 106 -7.27 11.62 18.62
C ASP A 106 -8.77 11.70 18.29
N ALA A 107 -9.43 10.54 18.23
CA ALA A 107 -10.85 10.45 17.88
C ALA A 107 -11.76 11.08 18.93
N ASP A 108 -11.32 11.15 20.20
CA ASP A 108 -12.13 11.67 21.31
C ASP A 108 -11.80 13.13 21.65
N THR A 109 -10.51 13.50 21.64
CA THR A 109 -10.07 14.83 22.10
C THR A 109 -9.76 15.81 20.97
N GLY A 110 -9.52 15.30 19.76
CA GLY A 110 -9.07 16.10 18.62
C GLY A 110 -7.61 16.50 18.67
N GLU A 111 -6.83 15.97 19.62
CA GLU A 111 -5.40 16.24 19.70
C GLU A 111 -4.68 15.76 18.44
N ILE A 112 -3.81 16.58 17.89
CA ILE A 112 -3.01 16.23 16.70
C ILE A 112 -1.69 15.63 17.15
N TYR A 113 -1.43 14.39 16.69
CA TYR A 113 -0.18 13.70 17.02
C TYR A 113 0.93 13.95 16.00
N GLY A 114 0.59 14.27 14.76
CA GLY A 114 1.54 14.51 13.68
C GLY A 114 0.99 14.01 12.36
N LYS A 115 1.89 13.72 11.41
CA LYS A 115 1.51 13.21 10.08
C LYS A 115 2.13 11.84 9.84
N VAL A 116 1.44 11.00 9.09
CA VAL A 116 1.96 9.69 8.71
C VAL A 116 3.19 9.90 7.83
N ALA A 117 4.34 9.39 8.28
CA ALA A 117 5.61 9.49 7.55
C ALA A 117 5.94 8.20 6.79
N GLU A 118 5.71 7.05 7.42
CA GLU A 118 6.00 5.74 6.82
C GLU A 118 4.99 4.70 7.29
N ILE A 119 4.87 3.63 6.51
CA ILE A 119 4.06 2.47 6.84
C ILE A 119 4.93 1.23 6.69
N TYR A 120 5.02 0.45 7.77
CA TYR A 120 5.79 -0.80 7.80
C TYR A 120 4.84 -1.98 7.70
N GLN A 121 5.02 -2.80 6.67
CA GLN A 121 4.21 -4.00 6.45
C GLN A 121 4.89 -5.21 7.09
N ASN A 122 4.38 -5.66 8.23
CA ASN A 122 4.98 -6.71 9.05
C ASN A 122 4.26 -8.06 9.00
N GLY A 123 3.30 -8.23 8.11
CA GLY A 123 2.58 -9.49 7.95
C GLY A 123 1.37 -9.67 8.87
N ALA A 124 1.47 -9.39 10.16
CA ALA A 124 0.34 -9.51 11.10
C ALA A 124 -0.54 -8.28 11.12
N ALA A 125 0.07 -7.11 11.25
CA ALA A 125 -0.60 -5.82 11.15
C ALA A 125 0.40 -4.79 10.66
N ASP A 126 -0.06 -3.85 9.85
CA ASP A 126 0.80 -2.75 9.43
C ASP A 126 1.07 -1.83 10.61
N VAL A 127 2.25 -1.24 10.65
CA VAL A 127 2.63 -0.26 11.67
C VAL A 127 2.80 1.08 10.98
N TYR A 128 2.06 2.09 11.45
CA TYR A 128 2.11 3.45 10.93
C TYR A 128 3.05 4.29 11.78
N SER A 129 4.02 4.93 11.14
CA SER A 129 4.95 5.84 11.79
C SER A 129 4.47 7.27 11.60
N ILE A 130 4.38 8.01 12.70
CA ILE A 130 3.97 9.41 12.74
C ILE A 130 5.21 10.26 13.04
N LYS A 131 5.44 11.30 12.24
CA LYS A 131 6.48 12.28 12.54
C LYS A 131 5.85 13.52 13.18
N GLN A 132 6.34 13.86 14.37
CA GLN A 132 5.92 15.05 15.08
C GLN A 132 6.75 16.28 14.66
N GLU A 133 6.23 17.47 14.95
CA GLU A 133 6.91 18.74 14.60
C GLU A 133 8.29 18.87 15.27
N ASP A 134 8.46 18.29 16.46
CA ASP A 134 9.74 18.32 17.20
C ASP A 134 10.73 17.26 16.73
N GLY A 135 10.40 16.49 15.69
CA GLY A 135 11.23 15.45 15.14
C GLY A 135 11.08 14.08 15.78
N ARG A 136 10.26 13.95 16.82
CA ARG A 136 10.00 12.64 17.42
C ARG A 136 9.16 11.78 16.50
N GLU A 137 9.34 10.48 16.64
CA GLU A 137 8.60 9.46 15.89
C GLU A 137 7.71 8.68 16.84
N LEU A 138 6.43 8.60 16.52
CA LEU A 138 5.46 7.75 17.22
C LEU A 138 5.01 6.65 16.28
N MET A 139 4.68 5.48 16.83
CA MET A 139 4.19 4.37 16.02
C MET A 139 2.90 3.81 16.60
N PHE A 140 1.98 3.40 15.71
CA PHE A 140 0.76 2.71 16.13
C PHE A 140 0.40 1.60 15.14
N PRO A 141 -0.18 0.49 15.62
CA PRO A 141 -0.61 -0.60 14.73
C PRO A 141 -1.93 -0.25 14.04
N TYR A 142 -2.07 -0.69 12.80
CA TYR A 142 -3.32 -0.58 12.05
C TYR A 142 -4.26 -1.72 12.48
N ILE A 143 -4.96 -1.50 13.58
CA ILE A 143 -5.94 -2.45 14.15
C ILE A 143 -7.22 -1.69 14.50
N ASP A 144 -8.35 -2.39 14.52
CA ASP A 144 -9.66 -1.77 14.77
C ASP A 144 -9.76 -1.05 16.12
N GLU A 145 -9.04 -1.55 17.11
CA GLU A 145 -9.01 -0.95 18.45
C GLU A 145 -8.34 0.44 18.46
N VAL A 146 -7.46 0.71 17.52
CA VAL A 146 -6.71 1.97 17.45
C VAL A 146 -7.24 2.88 16.35
N VAL A 147 -7.35 2.40 15.12
CA VAL A 147 -7.78 3.20 13.97
C VAL A 147 -9.30 3.21 13.89
N LYS A 148 -9.91 4.37 14.14
CA LYS A 148 -11.36 4.52 14.15
C LYS A 148 -11.91 5.00 12.82
N LYS A 149 -11.19 5.85 12.10
CA LYS A 149 -11.62 6.37 10.81
C LYS A 149 -10.43 6.84 10.00
N ILE A 150 -10.43 6.57 8.70
CA ILE A 150 -9.50 7.16 7.75
C ILE A 150 -10.29 7.99 6.76
N ASP A 151 -9.98 9.28 6.69
CA ASP A 151 -10.59 10.23 5.78
C ASP A 151 -9.52 10.78 4.84
N VAL A 152 -9.32 10.10 3.71
CA VAL A 152 -8.29 10.49 2.73
C VAL A 152 -8.60 11.86 2.13
N GLU A 153 -9.87 12.11 1.81
CA GLU A 153 -10.27 13.40 1.21
C GLU A 153 -10.17 14.56 2.20
N GLY A 154 -10.51 14.30 3.46
CA GLY A 154 -10.37 15.29 4.52
C GLY A 154 -8.94 15.45 5.04
N GLY A 155 -8.05 14.55 4.66
CA GLY A 155 -6.63 14.62 5.01
C GLY A 155 -6.32 14.18 6.43
N GLU A 156 -7.12 13.33 7.06
CA GLU A 156 -6.93 12.94 8.46
C GLU A 156 -7.22 11.48 8.76
N ILE A 157 -6.58 10.99 9.82
CA ILE A 157 -6.86 9.68 10.43
C ILE A 157 -7.24 9.93 11.88
N LEU A 158 -8.37 9.35 12.31
CA LEU A 158 -8.81 9.40 13.70
C LEU A 158 -8.41 8.10 14.39
N ILE A 159 -7.71 8.22 15.51
CA ILE A 159 -7.26 7.08 16.30
C ILE A 159 -7.64 7.23 17.76
N THR A 160 -7.74 6.09 18.45
CA THR A 160 -7.81 6.02 19.90
C THR A 160 -6.60 5.22 20.36
N PRO A 161 -5.54 5.89 20.87
CA PRO A 161 -4.34 5.17 21.29
C PRO A 161 -4.66 4.24 22.45
N LEU A 162 -4.07 3.05 22.44
CA LEU A 162 -4.13 2.14 23.57
C LEU A 162 -3.33 2.74 24.73
N ASP A 163 -3.73 2.41 25.95
CA ASP A 163 -3.04 2.89 27.16
C ASP A 163 -1.55 2.60 27.05
N GLY A 164 -0.73 3.63 27.24
CA GLY A 164 0.73 3.53 27.17
C GLY A 164 1.32 3.55 25.77
N LEU A 165 0.51 3.56 24.70
CA LEU A 165 1.03 3.48 23.33
C LEU A 165 1.93 4.66 22.95
N PHE A 166 1.53 5.88 23.36
CA PHE A 166 2.29 7.10 23.07
C PHE A 166 2.89 7.75 24.33
N GLU A 167 2.94 7.03 25.42
CA GLU A 167 3.59 7.54 26.63
C GLU A 167 5.10 7.53 26.43
N VAL A 168 5.71 8.70 26.55
CA VAL A 168 7.16 8.88 26.47
C VAL A 168 7.66 9.16 27.89
N GLU A 169 8.50 8.27 28.36
CA GLU A 169 9.17 8.45 29.65
C GLU A 169 10.38 9.37 29.52
#